data_1385f5ba84f116a1804de7fddb6101d4
#
_entry.id   1385f5ba84f116a1804de7fddb6101d4
#
_cell.length_a   1.000
_cell.length_b   1.000
_cell.length_c   1.000
_cell.angle_alpha   90.00
_cell.angle_beta   90.00
_cell.angle_gamma   90.00
#
_symmetry.space_group_name_H-M   'P 1'
#
loop_
_entity.id
_entity.type
_entity.pdbx_description
1 polymer ?
#
loop_
_entity_poly.entity_id
_entity_poly.type
_entity_poly.pdbx_seq_one_letter_code
_entity_poly.pdbx_strand_id
1 'polypeptide(L)'
;MLPRISSFLASLFMAFFLLGCSVSTQSLNEQNVDSIGQIIDLNTNQTISFTELLSRLSSQDYVLVGEEHTQLIHHQIELYLFNQLTKKAKLHLIALEMLNVDQQPAIDRIQFNRPVNLSATDLREAIQWQKWDWKMYQDLVVESLGSNSRAIATNLTDKEVEILLNGAEPLKGSVSTSSEVKQKIAQLLLSMNHGMPYPMENMVAVQQFRDRRMAEKLVKNALSTSLLIAGNHHVRKDLGVPLHIAEYDRTKKVAVLMLKTEREEITSSQADYLWVTQ
;
A
#
# COMPACT_ATOMS: atom_id res chain seq x y z
N MET A 1 -47.78 -71.17 14.40
CA MET A 1 -46.85 -71.01 13.29
C MET A 1 -47.19 -69.69 12.59
N LEU A 2 -46.42 -68.66 12.83
CA LEU A 2 -46.56 -67.34 12.20
C LEU A 2 -45.23 -67.01 11.51
N PRO A 3 -45.18 -66.56 10.26
CA PRO A 3 -43.94 -66.22 9.54
C PRO A 3 -43.43 -64.87 9.93
N ARG A 4 -42.14 -64.80 10.12
CA ARG A 4 -41.37 -63.56 10.33
C ARG A 4 -41.22 -62.77 9.02
N ILE A 5 -41.67 -61.49 9.02
CA ILE A 5 -41.44 -60.56 7.97
C ILE A 5 -40.12 -59.82 8.25
N SER A 6 -39.14 -60.01 7.39
CA SER A 6 -37.86 -59.25 7.39
C SER A 6 -38.05 -57.93 6.69
N SER A 7 -37.90 -56.85 7.44
CA SER A 7 -37.87 -55.47 6.86
C SER A 7 -36.44 -55.13 6.43
N PHE A 8 -36.18 -55.04 5.15
CA PHE A 8 -34.97 -54.45 4.57
C PHE A 8 -35.08 -52.89 4.61
N LEU A 9 -34.32 -52.25 5.48
CA LEU A 9 -34.11 -50.83 5.45
C LEU A 9 -32.97 -50.54 4.45
N ALA A 10 -33.29 -49.98 3.30
CA ALA A 10 -32.33 -49.46 2.36
C ALA A 10 -31.92 -48.07 2.82
N SER A 11 -30.72 -47.92 3.36
CA SER A 11 -30.11 -46.64 3.69
C SER A 11 -29.61 -45.96 2.43
N LEU A 12 -30.30 -44.92 1.97
CA LEU A 12 -29.89 -44.07 0.88
C LEU A 12 -28.81 -43.06 1.39
N PHE A 13 -27.54 -43.35 1.14
CA PHE A 13 -26.42 -42.42 1.38
C PHE A 13 -26.46 -41.30 0.32
N MET A 14 -26.99 -40.17 0.70
CA MET A 14 -26.94 -38.96 -0.12
C MET A 14 -25.58 -38.29 0.06
N ALA A 15 -24.67 -38.55 -0.88
CA ALA A 15 -23.37 -37.90 -0.91
C ALA A 15 -23.55 -36.42 -1.32
N PHE A 16 -23.49 -35.52 -0.34
CA PHE A 16 -23.36 -34.07 -0.61
C PHE A 16 -21.95 -33.83 -1.15
N PHE A 17 -21.83 -33.65 -2.45
CA PHE A 17 -20.67 -33.03 -3.06
C PHE A 17 -20.67 -31.54 -2.68
N LEU A 18 -19.90 -31.18 -1.67
CA LEU A 18 -19.49 -29.79 -1.42
C LEU A 18 -18.58 -29.38 -2.59
N LEU A 19 -19.15 -28.76 -3.60
CA LEU A 19 -18.41 -27.97 -4.56
C LEU A 19 -17.82 -26.78 -3.80
N GLY A 20 -16.66 -26.99 -3.19
CA GLY A 20 -15.84 -25.89 -2.72
C GLY A 20 -15.40 -25.10 -3.94
N CYS A 21 -16.00 -23.94 -4.17
CA CYS A 21 -15.42 -22.93 -5.05
C CYS A 21 -14.08 -22.53 -4.42
N SER A 22 -12.99 -23.17 -4.85
CA SER A 22 -11.67 -22.61 -4.70
C SER A 22 -11.67 -21.35 -5.55
N VAL A 23 -11.77 -20.18 -4.91
CA VAL A 23 -11.46 -18.90 -5.55
C VAL A 23 -9.98 -18.99 -5.89
N SER A 24 -9.69 -19.43 -7.11
CA SER A 24 -8.37 -19.31 -7.70
C SER A 24 -8.12 -17.82 -7.85
N THR A 25 -7.30 -17.24 -6.98
CA THR A 25 -6.79 -15.87 -7.12
C THR A 25 -5.90 -15.85 -8.36
N GLN A 26 -6.52 -15.60 -9.51
CA GLN A 26 -5.80 -15.49 -10.76
C GLN A 26 -4.91 -14.25 -10.68
N SER A 27 -3.60 -14.42 -10.89
CA SER A 27 -2.66 -13.30 -10.90
C SER A 27 -3.06 -12.29 -11.97
N LEU A 28 -2.90 -10.99 -11.66
CA LEU A 28 -3.21 -9.93 -12.62
C LEU A 28 -2.27 -9.98 -13.83
N ASN A 29 -2.86 -9.76 -14.99
CA ASN A 29 -2.16 -9.71 -16.27
C ASN A 29 -2.85 -8.73 -17.24
N GLU A 30 -2.29 -8.52 -18.43
CA GLU A 30 -2.83 -7.59 -19.43
C GLU A 30 -4.26 -7.91 -19.88
N GLN A 31 -4.71 -9.16 -19.77
CA GLN A 31 -6.05 -9.59 -20.23
C GLN A 31 -7.14 -9.33 -19.19
N ASN A 32 -6.79 -9.31 -17.88
CA ASN A 32 -7.77 -9.21 -16.82
C ASN A 32 -7.68 -7.93 -15.97
N VAL A 33 -6.60 -7.14 -16.10
CA VAL A 33 -6.36 -5.97 -15.23
C VAL A 33 -7.46 -4.91 -15.35
N ASP A 34 -8.00 -4.66 -16.54
CA ASP A 34 -9.08 -3.69 -16.75
C ASP A 34 -10.46 -4.21 -16.30
N SER A 35 -10.58 -5.51 -15.98
CA SER A 35 -11.84 -6.11 -15.52
C SER A 35 -12.01 -6.13 -14.00
N ILE A 36 -10.98 -5.78 -13.23
CA ILE A 36 -11.03 -5.84 -11.76
C ILE A 36 -11.61 -4.58 -11.11
N GLY A 37 -11.99 -3.60 -11.91
CA GLY A 37 -12.57 -2.35 -11.40
C GLY A 37 -12.56 -1.23 -12.42
N GLN A 38 -12.78 -0.01 -11.94
CA GLN A 38 -12.83 1.18 -12.76
C GLN A 38 -11.72 2.17 -12.37
N ILE A 39 -10.89 2.57 -13.32
CA ILE A 39 -9.85 3.60 -13.12
C ILE A 39 -10.41 4.95 -13.59
N ILE A 40 -10.45 5.92 -12.71
CA ILE A 40 -10.99 7.26 -12.97
C ILE A 40 -9.83 8.27 -12.90
N ASP A 41 -9.66 9.05 -13.95
CA ASP A 41 -8.85 10.28 -13.90
C ASP A 41 -9.68 11.37 -13.22
N LEU A 42 -9.29 11.76 -12.03
CA LEU A 42 -10.02 12.72 -11.19
C LEU A 42 -9.92 14.17 -11.70
N ASN A 43 -8.98 14.48 -12.60
CA ASN A 43 -8.87 15.82 -13.19
C ASN A 43 -9.86 16.02 -14.34
N THR A 44 -10.19 14.94 -15.06
CA THR A 44 -11.14 14.97 -16.19
C THR A 44 -12.46 14.28 -15.89
N ASN A 45 -12.54 13.53 -14.80
CA ASN A 45 -13.64 12.66 -14.40
C ASN A 45 -13.99 11.59 -15.47
N GLN A 46 -12.97 11.16 -16.23
CA GLN A 46 -13.11 10.14 -17.26
C GLN A 46 -12.55 8.80 -16.79
N THR A 47 -13.19 7.72 -17.22
CA THR A 47 -12.62 6.36 -17.07
C THR A 47 -11.51 6.17 -18.08
N ILE A 48 -10.38 5.63 -17.61
CA ILE A 48 -9.22 5.32 -18.45
C ILE A 48 -8.84 3.84 -18.29
N SER A 49 -8.11 3.30 -19.27
CA SER A 49 -7.55 1.94 -19.19
C SER A 49 -6.30 1.90 -18.31
N PHE A 50 -5.93 0.68 -17.84
CA PHE A 50 -4.66 0.49 -17.15
C PHE A 50 -3.46 0.89 -18.02
N THR A 51 -3.48 0.59 -19.31
CA THR A 51 -2.41 0.99 -20.24
C THR A 51 -2.22 2.50 -20.29
N GLU A 52 -3.30 3.25 -20.28
CA GLU A 52 -3.25 4.71 -20.23
C GLU A 52 -2.75 5.22 -18.89
N LEU A 53 -3.25 4.68 -17.77
CA LEU A 53 -2.75 4.98 -16.43
C LEU A 53 -1.23 4.75 -16.36
N LEU A 54 -0.76 3.55 -16.74
CA LEU A 54 0.66 3.18 -16.73
C LEU A 54 1.50 4.16 -17.56
N SER A 55 0.99 4.58 -18.73
CA SER A 55 1.69 5.56 -19.58
C SER A 55 1.89 6.89 -18.87
N ARG A 56 0.85 7.37 -18.19
CA ARG A 56 0.89 8.64 -17.45
C ARG A 56 1.78 8.56 -16.22
N LEU A 57 1.71 7.46 -15.45
CA LEU A 57 2.55 7.22 -14.28
C LEU A 57 4.03 7.07 -14.63
N SER A 58 4.35 6.44 -15.76
CA SER A 58 5.74 6.23 -16.21
C SER A 58 6.52 7.51 -16.49
N SER A 59 5.85 8.65 -16.62
CA SER A 59 6.46 9.97 -16.88
C SER A 59 6.66 10.81 -15.61
N GLN A 60 6.33 10.24 -14.43
CA GLN A 60 6.43 10.96 -13.16
C GLN A 60 7.77 10.69 -12.46
N ASP A 61 8.21 11.63 -11.63
CA ASP A 61 9.36 11.41 -10.73
C ASP A 61 8.95 10.48 -9.59
N TYR A 62 7.76 10.72 -9.00
CA TYR A 62 7.21 9.92 -7.92
C TYR A 62 5.79 9.46 -8.23
N VAL A 63 5.55 8.16 -8.11
CA VAL A 63 4.23 7.52 -8.16
C VAL A 63 3.89 7.09 -6.74
N LEU A 64 2.83 7.63 -6.18
CA LEU A 64 2.36 7.29 -4.84
C LEU A 64 1.07 6.50 -4.97
N VAL A 65 1.06 5.26 -4.48
CA VAL A 65 -0.11 4.38 -4.49
C VAL A 65 -0.63 4.24 -3.07
N GLY A 66 -1.88 4.63 -2.91
CA GLY A 66 -2.61 4.48 -1.65
C GLY A 66 -3.46 3.24 -1.65
N GLU A 67 -3.46 2.51 -0.54
CA GLU A 67 -4.17 1.26 -0.39
C GLU A 67 -5.13 1.24 0.82
N GLU A 68 -5.97 0.23 0.88
CA GLU A 68 -6.64 -0.26 2.08
C GLU A 68 -5.94 -1.54 2.50
N HIS A 69 -5.19 -1.49 3.59
CA HIS A 69 -4.24 -2.54 4.03
C HIS A 69 -4.79 -3.97 4.16
N THR A 70 -6.10 -4.12 4.24
CA THR A 70 -6.78 -5.42 4.39
C THR A 70 -7.34 -5.96 3.08
N GLN A 71 -7.14 -5.27 1.96
CA GLN A 71 -7.71 -5.64 0.68
C GLN A 71 -6.69 -6.36 -0.21
N LEU A 72 -6.83 -7.67 -0.34
CA LEU A 72 -5.90 -8.49 -1.14
C LEU A 72 -5.79 -8.01 -2.60
N ILE A 73 -6.90 -7.54 -3.19
CA ILE A 73 -6.88 -7.04 -4.56
C ILE A 73 -5.99 -5.82 -4.71
N HIS A 74 -5.88 -4.94 -3.70
CA HIS A 74 -4.97 -3.80 -3.72
C HIS A 74 -3.51 -4.26 -3.80
N HIS A 75 -3.11 -5.27 -3.02
CA HIS A 75 -1.74 -5.81 -3.05
C HIS A 75 -1.41 -6.51 -4.37
N GLN A 76 -2.40 -7.13 -5.03
CA GLN A 76 -2.24 -7.67 -6.37
C GLN A 76 -2.02 -6.56 -7.41
N ILE A 77 -2.77 -5.44 -7.30
CA ILE A 77 -2.59 -4.26 -8.16
C ILE A 77 -1.20 -3.66 -7.93
N GLU A 78 -0.77 -3.51 -6.70
CA GLU A 78 0.55 -2.96 -6.34
C GLU A 78 1.68 -3.77 -6.94
N LEU A 79 1.64 -5.10 -6.79
CA LEU A 79 2.60 -6.01 -7.39
C LEU A 79 2.60 -5.91 -8.92
N TYR A 80 1.42 -5.90 -9.53
CA TYR A 80 1.29 -5.79 -10.98
C TYR A 80 1.83 -4.44 -11.47
N LEU A 81 1.45 -3.34 -10.84
CA LEU A 81 1.92 -1.99 -11.16
C LEU A 81 3.44 -1.86 -10.98
N PHE A 82 3.99 -2.38 -9.88
CA PHE A 82 5.43 -2.43 -9.65
C PHE A 82 6.16 -3.11 -10.80
N ASN A 83 5.69 -4.28 -11.22
CA ASN A 83 6.27 -5.04 -12.32
C ASN A 83 6.18 -4.28 -13.67
N GLN A 84 5.04 -3.63 -13.94
CA GLN A 84 4.86 -2.87 -15.17
C GLN A 84 5.70 -1.58 -15.20
N LEU A 85 5.81 -0.86 -14.09
CA LEU A 85 6.67 0.32 -13.97
C LEU A 85 8.16 -0.06 -14.08
N THR A 86 8.57 -1.19 -13.50
CA THR A 86 9.94 -1.70 -13.62
C THR A 86 10.31 -1.98 -15.07
N LYS A 87 9.40 -2.58 -15.83
CA LYS A 87 9.60 -2.86 -17.27
C LYS A 87 9.60 -1.61 -18.13
N LYS A 88 8.63 -0.71 -17.90
CA LYS A 88 8.38 0.45 -18.79
C LYS A 88 9.21 1.67 -18.43
N ALA A 89 9.31 2.01 -17.16
CA ALA A 89 9.93 3.25 -16.66
C ALA A 89 11.33 3.03 -16.06
N LYS A 90 11.84 1.78 -16.02
CA LYS A 90 13.07 1.42 -15.30
C LYS A 90 13.02 1.94 -13.86
N LEU A 91 11.99 1.52 -13.14
CA LEU A 91 11.72 1.95 -11.77
C LEU A 91 13.00 1.84 -10.92
N HIS A 92 13.45 2.96 -10.39
CA HIS A 92 14.70 3.02 -9.62
C HIS A 92 14.51 2.55 -8.18
N LEU A 93 13.36 2.89 -7.59
CA LEU A 93 13.14 2.72 -6.16
C LEU A 93 11.68 2.33 -5.89
N ILE A 94 11.51 1.38 -4.96
CA ILE A 94 10.23 1.13 -4.29
C ILE A 94 10.37 1.44 -2.81
N ALA A 95 9.50 2.30 -2.30
CA ALA A 95 9.41 2.72 -0.91
C ALA A 95 8.16 2.10 -0.28
N LEU A 96 8.30 1.48 0.88
CA LEU A 96 7.22 0.76 1.55
C LEU A 96 6.97 1.34 2.95
N GLU A 97 5.74 1.78 3.21
CA GLU A 97 5.31 2.19 4.55
C GLU A 97 5.40 1.04 5.55
N MET A 98 5.16 -0.19 5.10
CA MET A 98 5.12 -1.38 5.94
C MET A 98 6.48 -1.73 6.58
N LEU A 99 7.55 -1.05 6.19
CA LEU A 99 8.91 -1.26 6.69
C LEU A 99 9.38 -0.06 7.48
N ASN A 100 9.77 -0.29 8.74
CA ASN A 100 10.38 0.71 9.59
C ASN A 100 11.84 0.96 9.18
N VAL A 101 12.32 2.20 9.35
CA VAL A 101 13.68 2.59 8.89
C VAL A 101 14.82 1.80 9.51
N ASP A 102 14.65 1.23 10.68
CA ASP A 102 15.64 0.36 11.34
C ASP A 102 15.78 -1.02 10.68
N GLN A 103 14.83 -1.42 9.83
CA GLN A 103 14.91 -2.64 9.00
C GLN A 103 15.80 -2.42 7.75
N GLN A 104 16.10 -1.18 7.36
CA GLN A 104 16.86 -0.89 6.13
C GLN A 104 18.22 -1.63 6.04
N PRO A 105 19.03 -1.79 7.10
CA PRO A 105 20.29 -2.53 6.99
C PRO A 105 20.12 -4.01 6.62
N ALA A 106 19.01 -4.63 7.02
CA ALA A 106 18.70 -6.02 6.63
C ALA A 106 18.29 -6.10 5.15
N ILE A 107 17.45 -5.16 4.71
CA ILE A 107 17.02 -5.01 3.33
C ILE A 107 18.22 -4.81 2.40
N ASP A 108 19.11 -3.87 2.74
CA ASP A 108 20.31 -3.56 1.95
C ASP A 108 21.22 -4.80 1.84
N ARG A 109 21.40 -5.58 2.92
CA ARG A 109 22.19 -6.82 2.88
C ARG A 109 21.59 -7.86 1.94
N ILE A 110 20.27 -8.03 1.96
CA ILE A 110 19.56 -8.98 1.09
C ILE A 110 19.71 -8.55 -0.37
N GLN A 111 19.44 -7.29 -0.69
CA GLN A 111 19.55 -6.79 -2.05
C GLN A 111 21.01 -6.80 -2.57
N PHE A 112 22.00 -6.56 -1.72
CA PHE A 112 23.41 -6.62 -2.08
C PHE A 112 23.89 -8.04 -2.35
N ASN A 113 23.60 -8.96 -1.43
CA ASN A 113 24.08 -10.34 -1.51
C ASN A 113 23.30 -11.21 -2.51
N ARG A 114 22.04 -10.83 -2.80
CA ARG A 114 21.13 -11.60 -3.68
C ARG A 114 21.19 -13.11 -3.43
N PRO A 115 20.92 -13.57 -2.20
CA PRO A 115 21.05 -14.97 -1.85
C PRO A 115 20.10 -15.80 -2.71
N VAL A 116 20.66 -16.84 -3.34
CA VAL A 116 19.92 -17.78 -4.16
C VAL A 116 19.05 -18.64 -3.24
N ASN A 117 17.76 -18.77 -3.56
CA ASN A 117 16.80 -19.63 -2.84
C ASN A 117 16.39 -19.20 -1.42
N LEU A 118 16.34 -17.91 -1.10
CA LEU A 118 15.62 -17.45 0.08
C LEU A 118 14.12 -17.69 -0.11
N SER A 119 13.53 -18.49 0.80
CA SER A 119 12.08 -18.62 0.82
C SER A 119 11.41 -17.34 1.32
N ALA A 120 10.11 -17.16 1.06
CA ALA A 120 9.35 -16.03 1.60
C ALA A 120 9.39 -16.01 3.14
N THR A 121 9.47 -17.17 3.80
CA THR A 121 9.60 -17.29 5.26
C THR A 121 10.97 -16.79 5.74
N ASP A 122 12.05 -17.22 5.08
CA ASP A 122 13.41 -16.76 5.43
C ASP A 122 13.55 -15.25 5.24
N LEU A 123 12.96 -14.69 4.17
CA LEU A 123 12.90 -13.25 3.93
C LEU A 123 12.18 -12.51 5.05
N ARG A 124 10.99 -12.99 5.43
CA ARG A 124 10.20 -12.43 6.53
C ARG A 124 11.01 -12.32 7.82
N GLU A 125 11.72 -13.41 8.17
CA GLU A 125 12.56 -13.45 9.37
C GLU A 125 13.77 -12.52 9.24
N ALA A 126 14.48 -12.55 8.10
CA ALA A 126 15.67 -11.76 7.86
C ALA A 126 15.44 -10.24 7.92
N ILE A 127 14.27 -9.76 7.42
CA ILE A 127 13.87 -8.34 7.52
C ILE A 127 13.10 -8.02 8.79
N GLN A 128 12.89 -9.00 9.69
CA GLN A 128 12.12 -8.84 10.94
C GLN A 128 10.73 -8.24 10.68
N TRP A 129 10.01 -8.80 9.70
CA TRP A 129 8.67 -8.35 9.35
C TRP A 129 7.69 -8.47 10.51
N GLN A 130 6.98 -7.39 10.82
CA GLN A 130 6.06 -7.33 11.95
C GLN A 130 4.90 -6.36 11.67
N LYS A 131 3.86 -6.41 12.50
CA LYS A 131 2.67 -5.55 12.50
C LYS A 131 1.69 -5.76 11.34
N TRP A 132 2.15 -6.09 10.16
CA TRP A 132 1.34 -6.26 8.95
C TRP A 132 1.16 -7.75 8.65
N ASP A 133 0.00 -8.13 8.09
CA ASP A 133 -0.20 -9.52 7.67
C ASP A 133 0.74 -9.86 6.52
N TRP A 134 1.73 -10.74 6.80
CA TRP A 134 2.72 -11.15 5.81
C TRP A 134 2.10 -11.71 4.53
N LYS A 135 0.98 -12.45 4.64
CA LYS A 135 0.31 -13.07 3.49
C LYS A 135 -0.21 -12.04 2.47
N MET A 136 -0.53 -10.84 2.94
CA MET A 136 -0.98 -9.78 2.07
C MET A 136 0.17 -9.17 1.26
N TYR A 137 1.35 -9.01 1.88
CA TYR A 137 2.47 -8.26 1.30
C TYR A 137 3.62 -9.11 0.76
N GLN A 138 3.63 -10.43 1.07
CA GLN A 138 4.78 -11.29 0.78
C GLN A 138 5.22 -11.23 -0.70
N ASP A 139 4.28 -11.28 -1.63
CA ASP A 139 4.59 -11.35 -3.06
C ASP A 139 5.23 -10.04 -3.54
N LEU A 140 4.71 -8.89 -3.09
CA LEU A 140 5.28 -7.57 -3.37
C LEU A 140 6.67 -7.41 -2.74
N VAL A 141 6.84 -7.82 -1.49
CA VAL A 141 8.13 -7.69 -0.78
C VAL A 141 9.18 -8.63 -1.38
N VAL A 142 8.83 -9.89 -1.65
CA VAL A 142 9.74 -10.85 -2.29
C VAL A 142 10.21 -10.35 -3.65
N GLU A 143 9.27 -9.90 -4.49
CA GLU A 143 9.57 -9.37 -5.83
C GLU A 143 10.42 -8.09 -5.74
N SER A 144 10.08 -7.18 -4.82
CA SER A 144 10.83 -5.93 -4.61
C SER A 144 12.28 -6.19 -4.21
N LEU A 145 12.51 -7.12 -3.26
CA LEU A 145 13.86 -7.46 -2.78
C LEU A 145 14.67 -8.26 -3.81
N GLY A 146 14.00 -9.03 -4.68
CA GLY A 146 14.61 -9.76 -5.79
C GLY A 146 14.93 -8.91 -7.03
N SER A 147 14.30 -7.74 -7.15
CA SER A 147 14.42 -6.87 -8.32
C SER A 147 15.70 -6.04 -8.34
N ASN A 148 15.90 -5.28 -9.43
CA ASN A 148 16.97 -4.28 -9.54
C ASN A 148 16.55 -2.92 -8.95
N SER A 149 15.27 -2.72 -8.64
CA SER A 149 14.80 -1.53 -7.97
C SER A 149 15.22 -1.55 -6.50
N ARG A 150 15.72 -0.42 -5.99
CA ARG A 150 16.10 -0.34 -4.59
C ARG A 150 14.87 -0.33 -3.69
N ALA A 151 14.78 -1.25 -2.74
CA ALA A 151 13.72 -1.27 -1.73
C ALA A 151 14.11 -0.41 -0.53
N ILE A 152 13.22 0.50 -0.12
CA ILE A 152 13.45 1.46 0.96
C ILE A 152 12.37 1.34 2.02
N ALA A 153 12.82 1.17 3.26
CA ALA A 153 11.99 1.28 4.46
C ALA A 153 11.69 2.75 4.78
N THR A 154 10.42 3.08 5.00
CA THR A 154 10.02 4.49 5.10
C THR A 154 9.23 4.86 6.34
N ASN A 155 8.83 3.90 7.18
CA ASN A 155 8.07 4.21 8.38
C ASN A 155 8.99 4.57 9.56
N LEU A 156 8.40 5.23 10.56
CA LEU A 156 9.03 5.49 11.84
C LEU A 156 9.25 4.18 12.61
N THR A 157 10.30 4.15 13.42
CA THR A 157 10.49 3.09 14.41
C THR A 157 9.48 3.22 15.55
N ASP A 158 9.24 2.13 16.30
CA ASP A 158 8.34 2.15 17.45
C ASP A 158 8.77 3.15 18.50
N LYS A 159 10.08 3.27 18.70
CA LYS A 159 10.66 4.23 19.63
C LYS A 159 10.40 5.68 19.22
N GLU A 160 10.50 6.00 17.94
CA GLU A 160 10.16 7.34 17.43
C GLU A 160 8.66 7.63 17.62
N VAL A 161 7.79 6.66 17.33
CA VAL A 161 6.34 6.79 17.57
C VAL A 161 6.05 7.02 19.05
N GLU A 162 6.67 6.26 19.94
CA GLU A 162 6.52 6.42 21.40
C GLU A 162 6.93 7.83 21.86
N ILE A 163 8.07 8.33 21.39
CA ILE A 163 8.56 9.69 21.71
C ILE A 163 7.54 10.75 21.27
N LEU A 164 7.00 10.62 20.05
CA LEU A 164 6.02 11.55 19.50
C LEU A 164 4.70 11.51 20.30
N LEU A 165 4.22 10.33 20.65
CA LEU A 165 3.00 10.15 21.44
C LEU A 165 3.13 10.72 22.86
N ASN A 166 4.35 10.80 23.39
CA ASN A 166 4.65 11.42 24.69
C ASN A 166 4.93 12.95 24.61
N GLY A 167 4.69 13.58 23.47
CA GLY A 167 4.72 15.04 23.33
C GLY A 167 6.07 15.60 22.92
N ALA A 168 6.71 14.98 21.92
CA ALA A 168 7.90 15.55 21.29
C ALA A 168 7.61 16.88 20.59
N GLU A 169 8.67 17.67 20.33
CA GLU A 169 8.53 18.94 19.61
C GLU A 169 7.84 18.72 18.25
N PRO A 170 6.84 19.53 17.90
CA PRO A 170 6.11 19.39 16.64
C PRO A 170 7.02 19.57 15.40
N LEU A 171 6.66 18.87 14.34
CA LEU A 171 7.34 19.01 13.06
C LEU A 171 7.29 20.47 12.57
N LYS A 172 8.44 20.99 12.13
CA LYS A 172 8.55 22.29 11.46
C LYS A 172 8.39 22.12 9.95
N GLY A 173 7.49 22.87 9.38
CA GLY A 173 7.19 22.90 7.96
C GLY A 173 6.38 24.14 7.62
N SER A 174 6.02 24.28 6.36
CA SER A 174 5.18 25.41 5.90
C SER A 174 3.74 24.94 5.68
N VAL A 175 3.44 24.40 4.48
CA VAL A 175 2.09 23.94 4.12
C VAL A 175 1.72 22.66 4.83
N SER A 176 2.63 21.67 4.87
CA SER A 176 2.39 20.35 5.45
C SER A 176 2.05 20.36 6.95
N THR A 177 2.45 21.43 7.66
CA THR A 177 2.20 21.60 9.10
C THR A 177 1.24 22.75 9.43
N SER A 178 0.53 23.28 8.43
CA SER A 178 -0.47 24.33 8.61
C SER A 178 -1.62 23.86 9.53
N SER A 179 -2.32 24.82 10.14
CA SER A 179 -3.49 24.52 10.97
C SER A 179 -4.57 23.77 10.22
N GLU A 180 -4.76 24.08 8.93
CA GLU A 180 -5.73 23.40 8.07
C GLU A 180 -5.38 21.91 7.87
N VAL A 181 -4.12 21.61 7.55
CA VAL A 181 -3.65 20.23 7.38
C VAL A 181 -3.78 19.45 8.69
N LYS A 182 -3.37 20.05 9.82
CA LYS A 182 -3.53 19.43 11.15
C LYS A 182 -4.98 19.11 11.48
N GLN A 183 -5.91 20.02 11.15
CA GLN A 183 -7.34 19.80 11.36
C GLN A 183 -7.88 18.65 10.48
N LYS A 184 -7.47 18.57 9.20
CA LYS A 184 -7.85 17.46 8.31
C LYS A 184 -7.35 16.12 8.85
N ILE A 185 -6.10 16.05 9.30
CA ILE A 185 -5.53 14.83 9.91
C ILE A 185 -6.30 14.47 11.20
N ALA A 186 -6.61 15.44 12.06
CA ALA A 186 -7.37 15.20 13.28
C ALA A 186 -8.78 14.67 12.98
N GLN A 187 -9.49 15.25 12.00
CA GLN A 187 -10.81 14.78 11.58
C GLN A 187 -10.74 13.34 11.05
N LEU A 188 -9.70 13.01 10.28
CA LEU A 188 -9.46 11.67 9.77
C LEU A 188 -9.26 10.68 10.92
N LEU A 189 -8.40 10.99 11.89
CA LEU A 189 -8.17 10.14 13.08
C LEU A 189 -9.44 9.92 13.88
N LEU A 190 -10.29 10.93 14.00
CA LEU A 190 -11.60 10.82 14.63
C LEU A 190 -12.54 9.87 13.91
N SER A 191 -12.56 9.89 12.57
CA SER A 191 -13.42 9.03 11.75
C SER A 191 -13.04 7.55 11.81
N MET A 192 -11.77 7.24 12.09
CA MET A 192 -11.28 5.85 12.20
C MET A 192 -11.77 5.12 13.48
N ASN A 193 -12.44 5.82 14.39
CA ASN A 193 -13.05 5.27 15.61
C ASN A 193 -12.10 4.42 16.49
N HIS A 194 -10.80 4.66 16.37
CA HIS A 194 -9.81 4.08 17.28
C HIS A 194 -9.86 4.87 18.56
N GLY A 195 -10.01 4.21 19.69
CA GLY A 195 -9.94 4.90 21.01
C GLY A 195 -8.74 5.85 21.03
N MET A 196 -8.89 7.02 21.67
CA MET A 196 -7.85 8.06 21.72
C MET A 196 -7.06 7.97 23.04
N PRO A 197 -6.05 7.08 23.13
CA PRO A 197 -5.28 6.90 24.35
C PRO A 197 -4.28 8.05 24.58
N TYR A 198 -4.07 8.91 23.57
CA TYR A 198 -3.11 10.02 23.59
C TYR A 198 -3.77 11.33 23.17
N PRO A 199 -3.19 12.52 23.54
CA PRO A 199 -3.63 13.81 23.03
C PRO A 199 -3.67 13.84 21.49
N MET A 200 -4.72 14.45 20.93
CA MET A 200 -4.93 14.51 19.47
C MET A 200 -3.74 15.15 18.76
N GLU A 201 -3.16 16.20 19.32
CA GLU A 201 -1.98 16.85 18.74
C GLU A 201 -0.77 15.92 18.59
N ASN A 202 -0.56 14.99 19.54
CA ASN A 202 0.52 14.03 19.49
C ASN A 202 0.24 12.96 18.42
N MET A 203 -1.02 12.53 18.29
CA MET A 203 -1.43 11.60 17.26
C MET A 203 -1.31 12.21 15.85
N VAL A 204 -1.69 13.48 15.69
CA VAL A 204 -1.50 14.25 14.46
C VAL A 204 -0.01 14.37 14.14
N ALA A 205 0.83 14.65 15.14
CA ALA A 205 2.28 14.74 14.96
C ALA A 205 2.87 13.41 14.43
N VAL A 206 2.42 12.27 14.94
CA VAL A 206 2.85 10.95 14.43
C VAL A 206 2.59 10.81 12.93
N GLN A 207 1.37 11.18 12.45
CA GLN A 207 1.05 11.11 11.02
C GLN A 207 1.94 12.05 10.20
N GLN A 208 2.10 13.30 10.64
CA GLN A 208 2.96 14.27 9.94
C GLN A 208 4.43 13.82 9.88
N PHE A 209 4.96 13.20 10.93
CA PHE A 209 6.33 12.68 10.92
C PHE A 209 6.48 11.44 10.04
N ARG A 210 5.46 10.56 9.95
CA ARG A 210 5.44 9.45 8.98
C ARG A 210 5.49 9.98 7.55
N ASP A 211 4.61 10.92 7.20
CA ASP A 211 4.55 11.52 5.86
C ASP A 211 5.86 12.22 5.51
N ARG A 212 6.45 12.96 6.46
CA ARG A 212 7.76 13.60 6.29
C ARG A 212 8.87 12.58 6.06
N ARG A 213 8.87 11.46 6.80
CA ARG A 213 9.86 10.40 6.64
C ARG A 213 9.76 9.74 5.27
N MET A 214 8.55 9.41 4.81
CA MET A 214 8.31 8.87 3.47
C MET A 214 8.79 9.82 2.38
N ALA A 215 8.43 11.09 2.46
CA ALA A 215 8.89 12.12 1.52
C ALA A 215 10.41 12.27 1.52
N GLU A 216 11.03 12.34 2.70
CA GLU A 216 12.49 12.44 2.85
C GLU A 216 13.22 11.27 2.20
N LYS A 217 12.73 10.05 2.43
CA LYS A 217 13.32 8.83 1.86
C LYS A 217 13.20 8.80 0.34
N LEU A 218 12.07 9.22 -0.21
CA LEU A 218 11.91 9.38 -1.67
C LEU A 218 12.90 10.42 -2.22
N VAL A 219 12.87 11.64 -1.71
CA VAL A 219 13.68 12.75 -2.25
C VAL A 219 15.18 12.49 -2.15
N LYS A 220 15.64 11.89 -1.05
CA LYS A 220 17.09 11.63 -0.84
C LYS A 220 17.63 10.42 -1.62
N ASN A 221 16.79 9.48 -2.03
CA ASN A 221 17.25 8.23 -2.63
C ASN A 221 16.83 8.03 -4.09
N ALA A 222 15.84 8.76 -4.59
CA ALA A 222 15.36 8.61 -5.95
C ALA A 222 16.30 9.26 -6.97
N LEU A 223 16.64 8.51 -8.02
CA LEU A 223 17.42 9.02 -9.17
C LEU A 223 16.55 9.13 -10.44
N SER A 224 15.44 8.42 -10.50
CA SER A 224 14.46 8.43 -11.57
C SER A 224 13.09 8.04 -11.01
N THR A 225 12.14 7.63 -11.86
CA THR A 225 10.80 7.21 -11.42
C THR A 225 10.87 6.27 -10.20
N SER A 226 10.14 6.62 -9.16
CA SER A 226 10.13 5.92 -7.89
C SER A 226 8.69 5.69 -7.43
N LEU A 227 8.43 4.54 -6.80
CA LEU A 227 7.12 4.11 -6.34
C LEU A 227 7.08 4.13 -4.81
N LEU A 228 6.04 4.73 -4.24
CA LEU A 228 5.68 4.58 -2.82
C LEU A 228 4.39 3.79 -2.71
N ILE A 229 4.37 2.77 -1.85
CA ILE A 229 3.16 2.07 -1.41
C ILE A 229 2.90 2.44 0.04
N ALA A 230 1.72 2.97 0.32
CA ALA A 230 1.30 3.38 1.66
C ALA A 230 -0.23 3.37 1.79
N GLY A 231 -0.75 3.47 3.01
CA GLY A 231 -2.18 3.64 3.23
C GLY A 231 -2.71 4.91 2.55
N ASN A 232 -3.97 4.85 2.09
CA ASN A 232 -4.63 5.92 1.33
C ASN A 232 -4.45 7.32 1.93
N HIS A 233 -4.45 7.42 3.25
CA HIS A 233 -4.35 8.73 3.93
C HIS A 233 -3.00 9.39 3.75
N HIS A 234 -1.92 8.59 3.73
CA HIS A 234 -0.55 9.08 3.58
C HIS A 234 -0.25 9.63 2.19
N VAL A 235 -0.89 9.10 1.16
CA VAL A 235 -0.64 9.55 -0.23
C VAL A 235 -1.48 10.76 -0.65
N ARG A 236 -2.44 11.20 0.15
CA ARG A 236 -3.32 12.33 -0.20
C ARG A 236 -2.56 13.62 -0.46
N LYS A 237 -2.90 14.29 -1.56
CA LYS A 237 -2.30 15.55 -2.00
C LYS A 237 -2.59 16.72 -1.06
N ASP A 238 -3.71 16.67 -0.33
CA ASP A 238 -4.19 17.77 0.51
C ASP A 238 -3.76 17.69 1.98
N LEU A 239 -3.06 16.58 2.38
CA LEU A 239 -2.61 16.42 3.78
C LEU A 239 -1.35 15.56 3.97
N GLY A 240 -0.99 14.70 3.00
CA GLY A 240 -0.01 13.64 3.16
C GLY A 240 1.35 13.92 2.50
N VAL A 241 2.03 12.85 2.11
CA VAL A 241 3.38 12.82 1.54
C VAL A 241 3.62 13.84 0.42
N PRO A 242 2.66 14.10 -0.51
CA PRO A 242 2.88 15.10 -1.58
C PRO A 242 3.20 16.49 -1.07
N LEU A 243 2.57 16.95 0.02
CA LEU A 243 2.86 18.25 0.63
C LEU A 243 4.30 18.32 1.16
N HIS A 244 4.77 17.23 1.76
CA HIS A 244 6.13 17.13 2.28
C HIS A 244 7.17 17.04 1.15
N ILE A 245 6.87 16.34 0.05
CA ILE A 245 7.74 16.34 -1.14
C ILE A 245 7.90 17.76 -1.68
N ALA A 246 6.80 18.49 -1.82
CA ALA A 246 6.81 19.86 -2.34
C ALA A 246 7.60 20.84 -1.46
N GLU A 247 7.75 20.56 -0.17
CA GLU A 247 8.61 21.34 0.73
C GLU A 247 10.11 21.08 0.52
N TYR A 248 10.48 19.88 0.04
CA TYR A 248 11.84 19.55 -0.35
C TYR A 248 12.17 20.04 -1.77
N ASP A 249 11.29 19.75 -2.74
CA ASP A 249 11.49 20.09 -4.14
C ASP A 249 10.15 20.20 -4.89
N ARG A 250 9.75 21.45 -5.18
CA ARG A 250 8.49 21.75 -5.89
C ARG A 250 8.54 21.42 -7.39
N THR A 251 9.71 21.12 -7.93
CA THR A 251 9.87 20.83 -9.36
C THR A 251 9.53 19.38 -9.69
N LYS A 252 9.42 18.54 -8.69
CA LYS A 252 9.13 17.11 -8.84
C LYS A 252 7.71 16.87 -9.31
N LYS A 253 7.60 15.98 -10.30
CA LYS A 253 6.32 15.51 -10.82
C LYS A 253 5.84 14.35 -9.96
N VAL A 254 4.72 14.55 -9.27
CA VAL A 254 4.11 13.56 -8.37
C VAL A 254 2.76 13.17 -8.93
N ALA A 255 2.49 11.86 -9.06
CA ALA A 255 1.16 11.34 -9.33
C ALA A 255 0.68 10.49 -8.16
N VAL A 256 -0.56 10.67 -7.78
CA VAL A 256 -1.24 9.93 -6.72
C VAL A 256 -2.33 9.06 -7.31
N LEU A 257 -2.24 7.75 -7.10
CA LEU A 257 -3.27 6.75 -7.35
C LEU A 257 -3.82 6.26 -6.03
N MET A 258 -5.12 6.38 -5.79
CA MET A 258 -5.79 5.79 -4.63
C MET A 258 -6.56 4.54 -5.05
N LEU A 259 -6.41 3.44 -4.30
CA LEU A 259 -7.14 2.19 -4.46
C LEU A 259 -8.26 2.13 -3.42
N LYS A 260 -9.49 1.85 -3.85
CA LYS A 260 -10.68 1.78 -2.99
C LYS A 260 -11.56 0.62 -3.39
N THR A 261 -12.15 -0.06 -2.42
CA THR A 261 -13.16 -1.10 -2.65
C THR A 261 -14.56 -0.53 -2.85
N GLU A 262 -14.79 0.69 -2.36
CA GLU A 262 -16.03 1.41 -2.51
C GLU A 262 -15.82 2.74 -3.21
N ARG A 263 -16.81 3.20 -3.98
CA ARG A 263 -16.76 4.51 -4.60
C ARG A 263 -17.04 5.59 -3.55
N GLU A 264 -15.97 6.18 -3.04
CA GLU A 264 -16.02 7.36 -2.18
C GLU A 264 -15.92 8.64 -3.01
N GLU A 265 -16.37 9.77 -2.44
CA GLU A 265 -16.20 11.09 -3.04
C GLU A 265 -14.72 11.55 -2.87
N ILE A 266 -13.84 11.01 -3.72
CA ILE A 266 -12.45 11.46 -3.83
C ILE A 266 -12.36 12.50 -4.95
N THR A 267 -11.72 13.63 -4.65
CA THR A 267 -11.57 14.74 -5.60
C THR A 267 -10.13 14.85 -6.13
N SER A 268 -9.94 15.61 -7.22
CA SER A 268 -8.61 15.89 -7.78
C SER A 268 -7.69 16.67 -6.83
N SER A 269 -8.22 17.27 -5.76
CA SER A 269 -7.40 17.86 -4.70
C SER A 269 -6.77 16.80 -3.77
N GLN A 270 -7.29 15.58 -3.76
CA GLN A 270 -6.84 14.49 -2.91
C GLN A 270 -5.96 13.48 -3.66
N ALA A 271 -6.29 13.17 -4.92
CA ALA A 271 -5.53 12.26 -5.77
C ALA A 271 -5.62 12.67 -7.25
N ASP A 272 -4.81 12.09 -8.11
CA ASP A 272 -4.89 12.27 -9.56
C ASP A 272 -5.76 11.18 -10.19
N TYR A 273 -5.67 9.97 -9.65
CA TYR A 273 -6.39 8.79 -10.11
C TYR A 273 -7.04 8.07 -8.93
N LEU A 274 -8.24 7.54 -9.19
CA LEU A 274 -8.96 6.64 -8.29
C LEU A 274 -9.21 5.33 -9.02
N TRP A 275 -8.80 4.21 -8.42
CA TRP A 275 -9.16 2.88 -8.89
C TRP A 275 -10.13 2.25 -7.92
N VAL A 276 -11.40 2.16 -8.34
CA VAL A 276 -12.44 1.48 -7.57
C VAL A 276 -12.43 0.02 -7.98
N THR A 277 -12.00 -0.85 -7.08
CA THR A 277 -11.94 -2.29 -7.29
C THR A 277 -13.28 -2.97 -6.97
N GLN A 278 -13.51 -4.13 -7.56
CA GLN A 278 -14.72 -4.95 -7.32
C GLN A 278 -14.39 -6.15 -6.46
#